data_e3bb8bd84175b2d98b36f4241901cdd6
#
_entry.id   e3bb8bd84175b2d98b36f4241901cdd6
#
_cell.length_a   1.000
_cell.length_b   1.000
_cell.length_c   1.000
_cell.angle_alpha   90.00
_cell.angle_beta   90.00
_cell.angle_gamma   90.00
#
_symmetry.space_group_name_H-M   'P 1'
#
loop_
_entity.id
_entity.type
_entity.pdbx_description
1 polymer ?
#
loop_
_entity_poly.entity_id
_entity_poly.type
_entity_poly.pdbx_seq_one_letter_code
_entity_poly.pdbx_strand_id
1 'polypeptide(L)' 'MIKSVTKNIFKLMDNKGVTAYKLSKETGISESVISRWRSGEQSPSLSSLVKVAHFFNCGLSELMKGITK' A
#
# COMPACT_ATOMS: atom_id res chain seq x y z
N MET A 1 1.17 -11.14 8.90
CA MET A 1 2.25 -10.72 8.02
C MET A 1 1.80 -9.74 6.98
N ILE A 2 0.82 -10.16 6.20
CA ILE A 2 0.28 -9.29 5.17
C ILE A 2 -0.29 -8.02 5.75
N LYS A 3 -0.85 -8.12 6.95
CA LYS A 3 -1.38 -6.93 7.63
C LYS A 3 -0.30 -5.90 7.92
N SER A 4 0.92 -6.35 8.14
CA SER A 4 2.03 -5.43 8.39
C SER A 4 2.36 -4.63 7.14
N VAL A 5 2.31 -5.26 5.97
CA VAL A 5 2.53 -4.56 4.71
C VAL A 5 1.45 -3.50 4.51
N THR A 6 0.21 -3.89 4.76
CA THR A 6 -0.92 -2.98 4.61
C THR A 6 -0.77 -1.79 5.54
N LYS A 7 -0.37 -2.04 6.79
CA LYS A 7 -0.14 -0.96 7.74
C LYS A 7 0.94 -0.02 7.24
N ASN A 8 2.01 -0.56 6.69
CA ASN A 8 3.09 0.27 6.16
C ASN A 8 2.61 1.16 5.03
N ILE A 9 1.77 0.62 4.15
CA ILE A 9 1.22 1.40 3.05
C ILE A 9 0.40 2.57 3.57
N PHE A 10 -0.50 2.32 4.51
CA PHE A 10 -1.36 3.38 5.02
C PHE A 10 -0.59 4.38 5.87
N LYS A 11 0.44 3.91 6.55
CA LYS A 11 1.32 4.81 7.29
C LYS A 11 2.05 5.77 6.35
N LEU A 12 2.54 5.24 5.23
CA LEU A 12 3.17 6.08 4.20
C LEU A 12 2.18 7.08 3.63
N MET A 13 0.95 6.63 3.39
CA MET A 13 -0.07 7.53 2.88
C MET A 13 -0.32 8.68 3.84
N ASP A 14 -0.44 8.36 5.13
CA ASP A 14 -0.65 9.40 6.14
C ASP A 14 0.52 10.36 6.21
N ASN A 15 1.74 9.83 6.20
CA ASN A 15 2.93 10.65 6.29
C ASN A 15 3.09 11.61 5.11
N LYS A 16 2.64 11.16 3.94
CA LYS A 16 2.80 11.97 2.73
C LYS A 16 1.52 12.69 2.32
N GLY A 17 0.48 12.55 3.11
CA GLY A 17 -0.79 13.21 2.80
C GLY A 17 -1.46 12.67 1.55
N VAL A 18 -1.29 11.37 1.28
CA VAL A 18 -1.87 10.74 0.11
C VAL A 18 -3.19 10.08 0.46
N THR A 19 -4.24 10.41 -0.28
CA THR A 19 -5.55 9.81 -0.08
C THR A 19 -5.68 8.53 -0.90
N ALA A 20 -6.70 7.72 -0.57
CA ALA A 20 -7.00 6.52 -1.35
C ALA A 20 -7.33 6.89 -2.80
N TYR A 21 -8.01 8.00 -2.99
CA TYR A 21 -8.34 8.48 -4.33
C TYR A 21 -7.08 8.77 -5.13
N LYS A 22 -6.15 9.48 -4.52
CA LYS A 22 -4.90 9.83 -5.17
C LYS A 22 -4.10 8.58 -5.50
N LEU A 23 -3.99 7.67 -4.54
CA LEU A 23 -3.27 6.42 -4.76
C LEU A 23 -3.89 5.61 -5.88
N SER A 24 -5.23 5.54 -5.89
CA SER A 24 -5.96 4.83 -6.93
C SER A 24 -5.67 5.42 -8.30
N LYS A 25 -5.74 6.72 -8.40
CA LYS A 25 -5.54 7.42 -9.65
C LYS A 25 -4.13 7.22 -10.21
N GLU A 26 -3.14 7.27 -9.32
CA GLU A 26 -1.75 7.20 -9.75
C GLU A 26 -1.27 5.78 -10.03
N THR A 27 -1.84 4.80 -9.34
CA THR A 27 -1.41 3.41 -9.49
C THR A 27 -2.32 2.59 -10.41
N GLY A 28 -3.52 3.07 -10.65
CA GLY A 28 -4.50 2.32 -11.40
C GLY A 28 -5.21 1.26 -10.59
N ILE A 29 -4.96 1.20 -9.30
CA ILE A 29 -5.64 0.26 -8.41
C ILE A 29 -6.93 0.91 -7.96
N SER A 30 -8.06 0.18 -8.03
CA SER A 30 -9.34 0.78 -7.70
C SER A 30 -9.43 1.15 -6.22
N GLU A 31 -10.21 2.19 -5.93
CA GLU A 31 -10.42 2.60 -4.55
C GLU A 31 -11.08 1.51 -3.73
N SER A 32 -11.94 0.72 -4.37
CA SER A 32 -12.60 -0.39 -3.69
C SER A 32 -11.59 -1.40 -3.17
N VAL A 33 -10.58 -1.71 -3.99
CA VAL A 33 -9.53 -2.63 -3.60
C VAL A 33 -8.72 -2.06 -2.44
N ILE A 34 -8.38 -0.79 -2.52
CA ILE A 34 -7.62 -0.13 -1.46
C ILE A 34 -8.42 -0.14 -0.16
N SER A 35 -9.71 0.09 -0.25
CA SER A 35 -10.60 0.04 0.90
C SER A 35 -10.62 -1.35 1.53
N ARG A 36 -10.59 -2.40 0.71
CA ARG A 36 -10.55 -3.77 1.22
C ARG A 36 -9.23 -4.09 1.92
N TRP A 37 -8.16 -3.48 1.44
CA TRP A 37 -6.88 -3.61 2.16
C TRP A 37 -7.00 -3.02 3.56
N ARG A 38 -7.64 -1.85 3.65
CA ARG A 38 -7.79 -1.16 4.93
C ARG A 38 -8.63 -1.96 5.89
N SER A 39 -9.70 -2.59 5.40
CA SER A 39 -10.59 -3.38 6.24
C SER A 39 -10.06 -4.77 6.55
N GLY A 40 -9.04 -5.19 5.82
CA GLY A 40 -8.46 -6.52 6.00
C GLY A 40 -9.16 -7.61 5.20
N GLU A 41 -10.11 -7.25 4.37
CA GLU A 41 -10.82 -8.22 3.53
C GLU A 41 -9.95 -8.76 2.42
N GLN A 42 -9.00 -7.99 1.98
CA GLN A 42 -8.16 -8.36 0.86
C GLN A 42 -6.74 -7.89 1.12
N SER A 43 -5.78 -8.67 0.65
CA SER A 43 -4.38 -8.31 0.79
C SER A 43 -3.84 -7.84 -0.55
N PRO A 44 -2.91 -6.89 -0.56
CA PRO A 44 -2.30 -6.45 -1.81
C PRO A 44 -1.47 -7.58 -2.42
N SER A 45 -1.61 -7.76 -3.73
CA SER A 45 -0.80 -8.72 -4.46
C SER A 45 0.60 -8.14 -4.68
N LEU A 46 1.52 -9.00 -5.09
CA LEU A 46 2.88 -8.52 -5.37
C LEU A 46 2.85 -7.43 -6.44
N SER A 47 2.03 -7.62 -7.46
CA SER A 47 1.88 -6.64 -8.52
C SER A 47 1.42 -5.29 -7.97
N SER A 48 0.45 -5.31 -7.05
CA SER A 48 -0.02 -4.09 -6.42
C SER A 48 1.06 -3.45 -5.57
N LEU A 49 1.81 -4.27 -4.84
CA LEU A 49 2.88 -3.76 -3.99
C LEU A 49 3.94 -3.05 -4.81
N VAL A 50 4.29 -3.61 -5.98
CA VAL A 50 5.26 -2.98 -6.86
C VAL A 50 4.77 -1.62 -7.32
N LYS A 51 3.49 -1.54 -7.69
CA LYS A 51 2.91 -0.27 -8.13
C LYS A 51 2.91 0.78 -7.03
N VAL A 52 2.55 0.36 -5.82
CA VAL A 52 2.54 1.27 -4.67
C VAL A 52 3.94 1.74 -4.34
N ALA A 53 4.90 0.82 -4.32
CA ALA A 53 6.29 1.18 -4.04
C ALA A 53 6.82 2.17 -5.07
N HIS A 54 6.48 1.93 -6.32
CA HIS A 54 6.90 2.82 -7.40
C HIS A 54 6.29 4.21 -7.22
N PHE A 55 5.03 4.26 -6.86
CA PHE A 55 4.34 5.53 -6.62
C PHE A 55 5.01 6.32 -5.51
N PHE A 56 5.36 5.65 -4.42
CA PHE A 56 6.01 6.31 -3.29
C PHE A 56 7.52 6.48 -3.49
N ASN A 57 8.02 6.04 -4.64
CA ASN A 57 9.44 6.16 -4.97
C ASN A 57 10.31 5.48 -3.92
N CYS A 58 9.91 4.30 -3.51
CA CYS A 58 10.68 3.50 -2.56
C CYS A 58 10.75 2.07 -3.06
N GLY A 59 11.63 1.28 -2.45
CA GLY A 59 11.76 -0.12 -2.82
C GLY A 59 10.73 -0.97 -2.13
N LEU A 60 10.55 -2.19 -2.63
CA LEU A 60 9.66 -3.15 -1.99
C LEU A 60 10.10 -3.43 -0.55
N SER A 61 11.40 -3.43 -0.31
CA SER A 61 11.91 -3.67 1.03
C SER A 61 11.42 -2.62 2.02
N GLU A 62 11.21 -1.39 1.55
CA GLU A 62 10.67 -0.34 2.42
C GLU A 62 9.25 -0.65 2.86
N LEU A 63 8.45 -1.16 1.93
CA LEU A 63 7.08 -1.56 2.27
C LEU A 63 7.05 -2.75 3.21
N MET A 64 8.03 -3.61 3.09
CA MET A 64 8.11 -4.83 3.88
C MET A 64 8.83 -4.62 5.22
N LYS A 65 9.26 -3.41 5.46
CA LYS A 65 10.02 -3.10 6.66
C LYS A 65 9.21 -3.41 7.91
N GLY A 66 9.82 -4.13 8.83
CA GLY A 66 9.15 -4.49 10.06
C GLY A 66 8.48 -5.85 10.02
N ILE A 67 8.30 -6.43 8.84
CA ILE A 67 7.66 -7.73 8.72
C ILE A 67 8.60 -8.85 9.10
N THR A 68 9.86 -8.68 8.76
CA THR A 68 10.87 -9.69 9.02
C THR A 68 11.44 -9.63 10.42
N LYS A 69 10.91 -8.79 11.22
CA LYS A 69 11.39 -8.62 12.59
C LYS A 69 10.74 -9.59 13.59
#